data_27dea7b63c33a45f1882d293064d30d5
#
_entry.id   27dea7b63c33a45f1882d293064d30d5
#
_cell.length_a   1.000
_cell.length_b   1.000
_cell.length_c   1.000
_cell.angle_alpha   90.00
_cell.angle_beta   90.00
_cell.angle_gamma   90.00
#
_symmetry.space_group_name_H-M   'P 1'
#
loop_
_entity.id
_entity.type
_entity.pdbx_description
1 polymer ?
#
loop_
_entity_poly.entity_id
_entity_poly.type
_entity_poly.pdbx_seq_one_letter_code
_entity_poly.pdbx_strand_id
1 'polypeptide(L)'
;SLDTPVCDMEVRRFNKEAAALSDKVQILALSCDLPFAQARWCGAAGVQAVESLSDYKDVDFGKNYGVLIQELRLLARAIFVVAPDGTLAYSQLVPEVTNEPDYDAVLEAVKKLA
;
A
#
# COMPACT_ATOMS: atom_id res chain seq x y z
N SER A 1 1.40 3.34 -8.97
CA SER A 1 0.91 2.33 -9.90
C SER A 1 1.66 1.01 -9.71
N LEU A 2 0.93 -0.10 -9.78
CA LEU A 2 1.50 -1.46 -9.71
C LEU A 2 2.44 -1.76 -10.89
N ASP A 3 2.30 -1.01 -11.98
CA ASP A 3 3.15 -1.18 -13.16
C ASP A 3 4.50 -0.47 -13.03
N THR A 4 4.73 0.28 -11.95
CA THR A 4 6.04 0.88 -11.70
C THR A 4 6.93 -0.09 -10.90
N PRO A 5 8.25 -0.14 -11.19
CA PRO A 5 9.11 -1.19 -10.60
C PRO A 5 9.15 -1.20 -9.07
N VAL A 6 9.20 -0.04 -8.42
CA VAL A 6 9.32 0.03 -6.97
C VAL A 6 7.99 -0.33 -6.30
N CYS A 7 6.86 0.10 -6.86
CA CYS A 7 5.53 -0.29 -6.35
C CYS A 7 5.29 -1.80 -6.48
N ASP A 8 5.72 -2.37 -7.60
CA ASP A 8 5.67 -3.82 -7.81
C ASP A 8 6.44 -4.55 -6.70
N MET A 9 7.68 -4.15 -6.43
CA MET A 9 8.50 -4.73 -5.38
C MET A 9 7.88 -4.55 -3.99
N GLU A 10 7.33 -3.38 -3.72
CA GLU A 10 6.70 -3.07 -2.44
C GLU A 10 5.53 -3.99 -2.15
N VAL A 11 4.60 -4.14 -3.08
CA VAL A 11 3.42 -4.99 -2.89
C VAL A 11 3.82 -6.46 -2.77
N ARG A 12 4.78 -6.92 -3.55
CA ARG A 12 5.30 -8.29 -3.44
C ARG A 12 5.95 -8.53 -2.09
N ARG A 13 6.70 -7.56 -1.56
CA ARG A 13 7.32 -7.65 -0.24
C ARG A 13 6.27 -7.77 0.86
N PHE A 14 5.24 -6.94 0.85
CA PHE A 14 4.16 -7.03 1.84
C PHE A 14 3.35 -8.31 1.71
N ASN A 15 3.15 -8.81 0.50
CA ASN A 15 2.50 -10.09 0.31
C ASN A 15 3.29 -11.23 0.96
N LYS A 16 4.61 -11.20 0.82
CA LYS A 16 5.50 -12.18 1.44
C LYS A 16 5.47 -12.07 2.97
N GLU A 17 5.56 -10.84 3.48
CA GLU A 17 5.58 -10.59 4.92
C GLU A 17 4.23 -10.88 5.59
N ALA A 18 3.14 -10.86 4.83
CA ALA A 18 1.80 -11.17 5.36
C ALA A 18 1.74 -12.55 6.01
N ALA A 19 2.54 -13.50 5.53
CA ALA A 19 2.60 -14.84 6.10
C ALA A 19 3.14 -14.85 7.53
N ALA A 20 3.97 -13.86 7.90
CA ALA A 20 4.56 -13.74 9.23
C ALA A 20 3.74 -12.85 10.16
N LEU A 21 2.69 -12.19 9.65
CA LEU A 21 1.82 -11.33 10.43
C LEU A 21 0.61 -12.11 10.94
N SER A 22 -0.02 -11.57 12.01
CA SER A 22 -1.26 -12.12 12.53
C SER A 22 -2.36 -12.09 11.47
N ASP A 23 -3.25 -13.11 11.48
CA ASP A 23 -4.45 -13.13 10.65
C ASP A 23 -5.44 -12.00 10.98
N LYS A 24 -5.21 -11.28 12.07
CA LYS A 24 -5.96 -10.08 12.43
C LYS A 24 -5.50 -8.83 11.68
N VAL A 25 -4.42 -8.93 10.90
CA VAL A 25 -3.89 -7.82 10.11
C VAL A 25 -4.39 -7.93 8.68
N GLN A 26 -5.04 -6.86 8.19
CA GLN A 26 -5.45 -6.73 6.80
C GLN A 26 -4.50 -5.78 6.08
N ILE A 27 -3.90 -6.24 5.00
CA ILE A 27 -3.03 -5.41 4.17
C ILE A 27 -3.81 -4.95 2.94
N LEU A 28 -3.87 -3.64 2.75
CA LEU A 28 -4.52 -3.01 1.61
C LEU A 28 -3.48 -2.27 0.77
N ALA A 29 -3.49 -2.48 -0.54
CA ALA A 29 -2.64 -1.74 -1.47
C ALA A 29 -3.54 -0.83 -2.31
N LEU A 30 -3.29 0.47 -2.25
CA LEU A 30 -4.05 1.45 -2.99
C LEU A 30 -3.20 2.03 -4.13
N SER A 31 -3.80 2.14 -5.29
CA SER A 31 -3.17 2.77 -6.45
C SER A 31 -4.23 3.43 -7.33
N CYS A 32 -3.78 4.23 -8.30
CA CYS A 32 -4.67 4.83 -9.29
C CYS A 32 -4.90 3.93 -10.51
N ASP A 33 -4.39 2.70 -10.50
CA ASP A 33 -4.67 1.73 -11.54
C ASP A 33 -6.16 1.37 -11.55
N LEU A 34 -6.69 1.03 -12.72
CA LEU A 34 -8.05 0.54 -12.81
C LEU A 34 -8.19 -0.80 -12.07
N PRO A 35 -9.36 -1.10 -11.48
CA PRO A 35 -9.56 -2.36 -10.77
C PRO A 35 -9.25 -3.59 -11.64
N PHE A 36 -9.53 -3.52 -12.92
CA PHE A 36 -9.23 -4.61 -13.86
C PHE A 36 -7.74 -4.83 -14.02
N ALA A 37 -6.96 -3.75 -14.08
CA ALA A 37 -5.50 -3.82 -14.17
C ALA A 37 -4.90 -4.36 -12.87
N GLN A 38 -5.43 -3.97 -11.73
CA GLN A 38 -5.00 -4.48 -10.42
C GLN A 38 -5.23 -6.00 -10.33
N ALA A 39 -6.42 -6.46 -10.75
CA ALA A 39 -6.75 -7.89 -10.74
C ALA A 39 -5.80 -8.69 -11.63
N ARG A 40 -5.51 -8.17 -12.82
CA ARG A 40 -4.57 -8.83 -13.75
C ARG A 40 -3.17 -8.91 -13.15
N TRP A 41 -2.68 -7.82 -12.57
CA TRP A 41 -1.35 -7.78 -11.96
C TRP A 41 -1.24 -8.75 -10.78
N CYS A 42 -2.20 -8.73 -9.87
CA CYS A 42 -2.21 -9.63 -8.72
C CYS A 42 -2.25 -11.09 -9.14
N GLY A 43 -3.04 -11.42 -10.15
CA GLY A 43 -3.10 -12.78 -10.69
C GLY A 43 -1.77 -13.23 -11.29
N ALA A 44 -1.14 -12.38 -12.09
CA ALA A 44 0.13 -12.68 -12.74
C ALA A 44 1.29 -12.76 -11.73
N ALA A 45 1.25 -11.93 -10.69
CA ALA A 45 2.30 -11.88 -9.66
C ALA A 45 2.10 -12.91 -8.54
N GLY A 46 0.95 -13.57 -8.49
CA GLY A 46 0.65 -14.51 -7.41
C GLY A 46 0.40 -13.85 -6.07
N VAL A 47 -0.06 -12.60 -6.06
CA VAL A 47 -0.34 -11.85 -4.84
C VAL A 47 -1.76 -12.16 -4.40
N GLN A 48 -1.92 -12.81 -3.25
CA GLN A 48 -3.21 -13.22 -2.71
C GLN A 48 -3.47 -12.71 -1.28
N ALA A 49 -2.43 -12.36 -0.54
CA ALA A 49 -2.53 -11.93 0.85
C ALA A 49 -2.74 -10.43 1.02
N VAL A 50 -2.64 -9.68 -0.07
CA VAL A 50 -2.85 -8.22 -0.10
C VAL A 50 -4.06 -7.95 -0.97
N GLU A 51 -5.01 -7.17 -0.46
CA GLU A 51 -6.17 -6.71 -1.23
C GLU A 51 -5.84 -5.40 -1.93
N SER A 52 -6.07 -5.34 -3.24
CA SER A 52 -5.84 -4.13 -4.03
C SER A 52 -7.12 -3.32 -4.15
N LEU A 53 -7.02 -2.03 -3.88
CA LEU A 53 -8.12 -1.07 -4.00
C LEU A 53 -7.71 0.05 -4.94
N SER A 54 -8.66 0.51 -5.76
CA SER A 54 -8.41 1.52 -6.78
C SER A 54 -8.94 2.89 -6.36
N ASP A 55 -8.08 3.88 -6.46
CA ASP A 55 -8.40 5.29 -6.18
C ASP A 55 -8.53 6.11 -7.49
N TYR A 56 -8.79 5.43 -8.62
CA TYR A 56 -8.71 6.06 -9.95
C TYR A 56 -9.79 7.10 -10.20
N LYS A 57 -10.99 6.90 -9.67
CA LYS A 57 -12.16 7.67 -10.08
C LYS A 57 -12.13 9.10 -9.52
N ASP A 58 -12.24 9.22 -8.20
CA ASP A 58 -12.32 10.53 -7.53
C ASP A 58 -11.06 10.90 -6.79
N VAL A 59 -10.09 10.02 -6.72
CA VAL A 59 -8.82 10.14 -5.97
C VAL A 59 -9.03 10.59 -4.52
N ASP A 60 -10.12 10.13 -3.91
CA ASP A 60 -10.52 10.53 -2.56
C ASP A 60 -9.49 10.12 -1.51
N PHE A 61 -8.94 8.91 -1.61
CA PHE A 61 -7.90 8.48 -0.69
C PHE A 61 -6.67 9.38 -0.80
N GLY A 62 -6.22 9.66 -2.02
CA GLY A 62 -5.06 10.52 -2.25
C GLY A 62 -5.25 11.91 -1.68
N LYS A 63 -6.44 12.49 -1.85
CA LYS A 63 -6.77 13.80 -1.32
C LYS A 63 -6.87 13.80 0.21
N ASN A 64 -7.58 12.82 0.76
CA ASN A 64 -7.84 12.77 2.20
C ASN A 64 -6.60 12.42 3.03
N TYR A 65 -5.71 11.60 2.49
CA TYR A 65 -4.47 11.24 3.16
C TYR A 65 -3.27 12.12 2.75
N GLY A 66 -3.50 13.09 1.85
CA GLY A 66 -2.47 14.04 1.44
C GLY A 66 -1.34 13.44 0.59
N VAL A 67 -1.62 12.39 -0.15
CA VAL A 67 -0.60 11.66 -0.93
C VAL A 67 -0.85 11.69 -2.44
N LEU A 68 -1.78 12.52 -2.91
CA LEU A 68 -2.04 12.66 -4.35
C LEU A 68 -0.96 13.53 -5.01
N ILE A 69 -0.32 12.98 -6.03
CA ILE A 69 0.56 13.75 -6.91
C ILE A 69 -0.33 14.27 -8.05
N GLN A 70 -0.74 15.54 -7.93
CA GLN A 70 -1.77 16.11 -8.82
C GLN A 70 -1.37 16.09 -10.30
N GLU A 71 -0.13 16.42 -10.59
CA GLU A 71 0.39 16.51 -11.96
C GLU A 71 0.36 15.17 -12.68
N LEU A 72 0.57 14.08 -11.95
CA LEU A 72 0.63 12.74 -12.49
C LEU A 72 -0.65 11.96 -12.27
N ARG A 73 -1.53 12.41 -11.40
CA ARG A 73 -2.71 11.69 -10.92
C ARG A 73 -2.36 10.29 -10.43
N LEU A 74 -1.27 10.22 -9.69
CA LEU A 74 -0.78 9.01 -9.03
C LEU A 74 -0.65 9.28 -7.54
N LEU A 75 -0.60 8.20 -6.77
CA LEU A 75 -0.35 8.29 -5.34
C LEU A 75 1.16 8.28 -5.06
N ALA A 76 1.59 9.15 -4.13
CA ALA A 76 2.95 9.10 -3.61
C ALA A 76 3.15 7.79 -2.83
N ARG A 77 4.40 7.34 -2.72
CA ARG A 77 4.69 6.14 -1.94
C ARG A 77 4.58 6.47 -0.46
N ALA A 78 3.63 5.82 0.19
CA ALA A 78 3.36 6.05 1.61
C ALA A 78 2.80 4.78 2.24
N ILE A 79 3.02 4.65 3.54
CA ILE A 79 2.50 3.56 4.34
C ILE A 79 1.71 4.15 5.50
N PHE A 80 0.53 3.61 5.75
CA PHE A 80 -0.30 3.98 6.89
C PHE A 80 -0.68 2.72 7.66
N VAL A 81 -0.54 2.78 8.98
CA VAL A 81 -0.99 1.71 9.88
C VAL A 81 -2.14 2.24 10.70
N VAL A 82 -3.31 1.62 10.54
CA VAL A 82 -4.54 2.02 11.22
C VAL A 82 -4.82 1.03 12.35
N ALA A 83 -5.02 1.56 13.55
CA ALA A 83 -5.35 0.76 14.73
C ALA A 83 -6.79 0.23 14.64
N PRO A 84 -7.14 -0.81 15.44
CA PRO A 84 -8.51 -1.37 15.43
C PRO A 84 -9.61 -0.36 15.72
N ASP A 85 -9.32 0.70 16.47
CA ASP A 85 -10.28 1.75 16.78
C ASP A 85 -10.43 2.80 15.66
N GLY A 86 -9.71 2.63 14.55
CA GLY A 86 -9.77 3.55 13.41
C GLY A 86 -8.76 4.69 13.45
N THR A 87 -7.95 4.80 14.51
CA THR A 87 -6.93 5.86 14.59
C THR A 87 -5.69 5.50 13.78
N LEU A 88 -5.05 6.54 13.21
CA LEU A 88 -3.80 6.37 12.49
C LEU A 88 -2.65 6.21 13.50
N ALA A 89 -2.12 5.00 13.60
CA ALA A 89 -1.08 4.66 14.59
C ALA A 89 0.34 4.91 14.08
N TYR A 90 0.55 4.87 12.76
CA TYR A 90 1.86 5.04 12.16
C TYR A 90 1.72 5.52 10.73
N SER A 91 2.62 6.37 10.29
CA SER A 91 2.69 6.78 8.89
C SER A 91 4.13 6.96 8.45
N GLN A 92 4.37 6.67 7.17
CA GLN A 92 5.67 6.86 6.54
C GLN A 92 5.44 7.37 5.13
N LEU A 93 6.00 8.52 4.80
CA LEU A 93 6.03 9.05 3.45
C LEU A 93 7.45 8.90 2.91
N VAL A 94 7.58 8.26 1.76
CA VAL A 94 8.88 8.09 1.10
C VAL A 94 9.08 9.27 0.15
N PRO A 95 10.06 10.19 0.43
CA PRO A 95 10.23 11.41 -0.36
C PRO A 95 10.58 11.16 -1.82
N GLU A 96 11.36 10.12 -2.09
CA GLU A 96 11.81 9.77 -3.44
C GLU A 96 11.02 8.60 -3.98
N VAL A 97 10.32 8.79 -5.10
CA VAL A 97 9.47 7.77 -5.70
C VAL A 97 10.23 6.53 -6.17
N THR A 98 11.54 6.64 -6.33
CA THR A 98 12.41 5.52 -6.72
C THR A 98 12.91 4.69 -5.55
N ASN A 99 12.67 5.12 -4.31
CA ASN A 99 13.09 4.40 -3.11
C ASN A 99 11.96 3.53 -2.57
N GLU A 100 12.33 2.38 -2.02
CA GLU A 100 11.39 1.54 -1.28
C GLU A 100 11.17 2.11 0.12
N PRO A 101 10.02 1.79 0.77
CA PRO A 101 9.79 2.19 2.16
C PRO A 101 10.71 1.43 3.12
N ASP A 102 10.77 1.89 4.37
CA ASP A 102 11.42 1.17 5.46
C ASP A 102 10.46 0.09 5.97
N TYR A 103 10.58 -1.11 5.45
CA TYR A 103 9.70 -2.23 5.77
C TYR A 103 9.79 -2.64 7.23
N ASP A 104 10.99 -2.65 7.80
CA ASP A 104 11.18 -3.09 9.19
C ASP A 104 10.46 -2.18 10.18
N ALA A 105 10.50 -0.86 9.95
CA ALA A 105 9.79 0.11 10.78
C ALA A 105 8.27 -0.10 10.71
N VAL A 106 7.74 -0.38 9.51
CA VAL A 106 6.31 -0.65 9.32
C VAL A 106 5.91 -1.93 10.04
N LEU A 107 6.65 -3.00 9.84
CA LEU A 107 6.35 -4.31 10.44
C LEU A 107 6.40 -4.23 11.97
N GLU A 108 7.35 -3.49 12.53
CA GLU A 108 7.43 -3.28 13.97
C GLU A 108 6.22 -2.51 14.50
N ALA A 109 5.78 -1.47 13.79
CA ALA A 109 4.59 -0.71 14.17
C ALA A 109 3.34 -1.60 14.18
N VAL A 110 3.21 -2.49 13.19
CA VAL A 110 2.09 -3.45 13.13
C VAL A 110 2.14 -4.43 14.30
N LYS A 111 3.33 -4.96 14.62
CA LYS A 111 3.49 -5.92 15.72
C LYS A 111 3.12 -5.33 17.07
N LYS A 112 3.33 -4.04 17.27
CA LYS A 112 2.96 -3.36 18.52
C LYS A 112 1.45 -3.29 18.73
N LEU A 113 0.67 -3.36 17.66
CA LEU A 113 -0.79 -3.29 17.69
C LEU A 113 -1.44 -4.68 17.71
N ALA A 114 -0.70 -5.68 17.29
CA ALA A 114 -1.22 -7.05 17.19
C ALA A 114 -1.20 -7.81 18.51
#